data_f306b35c7a475d33b366bf685e826d8a
#
_entry.id   f306b35c7a475d33b366bf685e826d8a
#
_cell.length_a   1.000
_cell.length_b   1.000
_cell.length_c   1.000
_cell.angle_alpha   90.00
_cell.angle_beta   90.00
_cell.angle_gamma   90.00
#
_symmetry.space_group_name_H-M   'P 1'
#
loop_
_entity.id
_entity.type
_entity.pdbx_description
1 polymer ?
#
loop_
_entity_poly.entity_id
_entity_poly.type
_entity_poly.pdbx_seq_one_letter_code
_entity_poly.pdbx_strand_id
1 'polypeptide(L)' 'MIKEALIKKLEGDVAVAEADLKTFLASPIGVAEHIDYVITAEKKVEALAHAKDKLEAITNL' A
#
# COMPACT_ATOMS: atom_id res chain seq x y z
N MET A 1 -0.16 24.64 1.94
CA MET A 1 -1.35 24.11 1.22
C MET A 1 -1.02 22.87 0.40
N ILE A 2 -0.03 22.92 -0.45
CA ILE A 2 0.35 21.73 -1.24
C ILE A 2 0.87 20.63 -0.34
N LYS A 3 1.73 20.97 0.62
CA LYS A 3 2.30 19.98 1.53
C LYS A 3 1.20 19.26 2.32
N GLU A 4 0.27 20.01 2.89
CA GLU A 4 -0.79 19.42 3.68
C GLU A 4 -1.71 18.52 2.85
N ALA A 5 -2.03 18.96 1.63
CA ALA A 5 -2.85 18.18 0.73
C ALA A 5 -2.16 16.87 0.34
N LEU A 6 -0.85 16.94 0.07
CA LEU A 6 -0.08 15.76 -0.28
C LEU A 6 0.01 14.78 0.89
N ILE A 7 0.21 15.30 2.11
CA ILE A 7 0.22 14.44 3.30
C ILE A 7 -1.09 13.68 3.43
N LYS A 8 -2.23 14.37 3.25
CA LYS A 8 -3.52 13.70 3.35
C LYS A 8 -3.71 12.66 2.26
N LYS A 9 -3.29 12.98 1.04
CA LYS A 9 -3.37 12.01 -0.05
C LYS A 9 -2.53 10.77 0.26
N LEU A 10 -1.31 10.96 0.76
CA LEU A 10 -0.41 9.85 1.05
C LEU A 10 -0.88 9.04 2.26
N GLU A 11 -1.48 9.68 3.24
CA GLU A 11 -2.12 8.95 4.35
C GLU A 11 -3.21 8.03 3.81
N GLY A 12 -3.99 8.52 2.84
CA GLY A 12 -4.99 7.70 2.17
C GLY A 12 -4.37 6.56 1.39
N ASP A 13 -3.28 6.83 0.67
CA ASP A 13 -2.58 5.79 -0.09
C ASP A 13 -2.05 4.68 0.82
N VAL A 14 -1.50 5.05 1.98
CA VAL A 14 -1.05 4.08 2.99
C VAL A 14 -2.23 3.23 3.48
N ALA A 15 -3.34 3.88 3.80
CA ALA A 15 -4.52 3.17 4.29
C ALA A 15 -5.05 2.17 3.26
N VAL A 16 -5.10 2.58 1.99
CA VAL A 16 -5.58 1.70 0.90
C VAL A 16 -4.62 0.52 0.72
N ALA A 17 -3.32 0.79 0.65
CA ALA A 17 -2.33 -0.26 0.45
C ALA A 17 -2.32 -1.24 1.62
N GLU A 18 -2.47 -0.75 2.85
CA GLU A 18 -2.52 -1.60 4.03
C GLU A 18 -3.76 -2.49 4.03
N ALA A 19 -4.91 -1.92 3.72
CA ALA A 19 -6.17 -2.68 3.66
C ALA A 19 -6.10 -3.75 2.58
N ASP A 20 -5.55 -3.39 1.41
CA ASP A 20 -5.41 -4.33 0.29
C ASP A 20 -4.52 -5.51 0.67
N LEU A 21 -3.38 -5.23 1.31
CA LEU A 21 -2.47 -6.29 1.74
C LEU A 21 -3.11 -7.18 2.80
N LYS A 22 -3.73 -6.59 3.81
CA LYS A 22 -4.36 -7.36 4.88
C LYS A 22 -5.47 -8.25 4.36
N THR A 23 -6.30 -7.71 3.45
CA THR A 23 -7.39 -8.47 2.85
C THR A 23 -6.85 -9.66 2.06
N PHE A 24 -5.80 -9.42 1.26
CA PHE A 24 -5.19 -10.49 0.48
C PHE A 24 -4.61 -11.58 1.38
N LEU A 25 -3.90 -11.20 2.43
CA LEU A 25 -3.28 -12.16 3.34
C LEU A 25 -4.32 -12.99 4.10
N ALA A 26 -5.45 -12.37 4.43
CA ALA A 26 -6.52 -13.07 5.15
C ALA A 26 -7.26 -14.05 4.26
N SER A 27 -7.45 -13.72 2.98
CA SER A 27 -8.22 -14.56 2.07
C SER A 27 -7.83 -14.27 0.63
N PRO A 28 -6.87 -14.99 0.08
CA PRO A 28 -6.45 -14.77 -1.31
C PRO A 28 -7.44 -15.37 -2.33
N ILE A 29 -8.61 -15.79 -1.89
CA ILE A 29 -9.65 -16.35 -2.75
C ILE A 29 -10.08 -15.30 -3.79
N GLY A 30 -10.29 -15.74 -5.02
CA GLY A 30 -10.68 -14.86 -6.11
C GLY A 30 -9.51 -14.39 -6.95
N VAL A 31 -8.29 -14.68 -6.52
CA VAL A 31 -7.10 -14.46 -7.32
C VAL A 31 -7.03 -15.57 -8.36
N ALA A 32 -6.61 -15.25 -9.58
CA ALA A 32 -6.50 -16.24 -10.64
C ALA A 32 -5.60 -17.40 -10.21
N GLU A 33 -6.00 -18.59 -10.57
CA GLU A 33 -5.36 -19.81 -10.08
C GLU A 33 -3.89 -19.97 -10.44
N HIS A 34 -3.41 -19.24 -11.46
CA HIS A 34 -2.01 -19.31 -11.88
C HIS A 34 -1.13 -18.28 -11.19
N ILE A 35 -1.72 -17.47 -10.34
CA ILE A 35 -0.96 -16.41 -9.69
C ILE A 35 -0.19 -16.99 -8.53
N ASP A 36 1.09 -16.63 -8.46
CA ASP A 36 1.91 -16.92 -7.31
C ASP A 36 1.48 -15.99 -6.17
N TYR A 37 0.88 -16.55 -5.16
CA TYR A 37 0.38 -15.76 -4.02
C TYR A 37 1.50 -15.03 -3.28
N VAL A 38 2.67 -15.64 -3.19
CA VAL A 38 3.79 -15.02 -2.49
C VAL A 38 4.29 -13.79 -3.25
N ILE A 39 4.44 -13.91 -4.57
CA ILE A 39 4.88 -12.79 -5.40
C ILE A 39 3.83 -11.68 -5.39
N THR A 40 2.57 -12.04 -5.43
CA THR A 40 1.48 -11.05 -5.36
C THR A 40 1.50 -10.32 -4.03
N ALA A 41 1.71 -11.05 -2.93
CA ALA A 41 1.83 -10.43 -1.61
C ALA A 41 3.02 -9.47 -1.55
N GLU A 42 4.14 -9.87 -2.14
CA GLU A 42 5.33 -9.02 -2.16
C GLU A 42 5.07 -7.70 -2.89
N LYS A 43 4.36 -7.74 -4.01
CA LYS A 43 4.01 -6.52 -4.74
C LYS A 43 3.11 -5.61 -3.90
N LYS A 44 2.22 -6.19 -3.13
CA LYS A 44 1.35 -5.40 -2.23
C LYS A 44 2.15 -4.79 -1.09
N VAL A 45 3.15 -5.51 -0.58
CA VAL A 45 4.08 -4.96 0.42
C VAL A 45 4.88 -3.81 -0.17
N GLU A 46 5.34 -3.94 -1.43
CA GLU A 46 6.05 -2.86 -2.11
C GLU A 46 5.19 -1.60 -2.20
N ALA A 47 3.92 -1.75 -2.57
CA ALA A 47 3.02 -0.62 -2.67
C ALA A 47 2.87 0.09 -1.32
N LEU A 48 2.72 -0.68 -0.25
CA LEU A 48 2.62 -0.14 1.10
C LEU A 48 3.92 0.57 1.51
N ALA A 49 5.06 -0.06 1.24
CA ALA A 49 6.36 0.52 1.59
C ALA A 49 6.59 1.84 0.85
N HIS A 50 6.29 1.89 -0.44
CA HIS A 50 6.44 3.12 -1.23
C HIS A 50 5.55 4.25 -0.70
N ALA A 51 4.31 3.92 -0.35
CA ALA A 51 3.40 4.93 0.19
C ALA A 51 3.90 5.47 1.53
N LYS A 52 4.38 4.58 2.40
CA LYS A 52 4.94 4.99 3.69
C LYS A 52 6.20 5.82 3.51
N ASP A 53 7.08 5.45 2.59
CA ASP A 53 8.30 6.20 2.33
C ASP A 53 7.99 7.62 1.85
N LYS A 54 7.03 7.76 0.94
CA LYS A 54 6.63 9.08 0.45
C LYS A 54 6.05 9.93 1.56
N LEU A 55 5.21 9.32 2.39
CA LEU A 55 4.60 10.04 3.51
C LEU A 55 5.67 10.52 4.49
N GLU A 56 6.62 9.66 4.82
CA GLU A 56 7.72 10.03 5.70
C GLU A 56 8.55 11.15 5.11
N ALA A 57 8.86 11.04 3.82
CA ALA A 57 9.69 12.04 3.14
C ALA A 57 9.05 13.43 3.19
N ILE A 58 7.76 13.53 2.88
CA ILE A 58 7.10 14.84 2.88
C ILE A 58 6.87 15.35 4.30
N THR A 59 6.62 14.45 5.24
CA THR A 59 6.37 14.85 6.63
C THR A 59 7.63 15.43 7.27
N ASN A 60 8.80 14.94 6.87
CA ASN A 60 10.08 15.38 7.45
C ASN A 60 10.71 16.58 6.75
N LEU A 61 10.03 17.18 5.81
CA LEU A 61 10.54 18.40 5.17
C LEU A 61 10.37 19.62 6.07
#